data_a45f3cdb669e91cb9464ee84d82f4e3d
#
_entry.id   a45f3cdb669e91cb9464ee84d82f4e3d
#
_cell.length_a   1.000
_cell.length_b   1.000
_cell.length_c   1.000
_cell.angle_alpha   90.00
_cell.angle_beta   90.00
_cell.angle_gamma   90.00
#
_symmetry.space_group_name_H-M   'P 1'
#
loop_
_entity.id
_entity.type
_entity.pdbx_description
1 polymer ?
#
loop_
_entity_poly.entity_id
_entity_poly.type
_entity_poly.pdbx_seq_one_letter_code
_entity_poly.pdbx_strand_id
1 'polypeptide(L)'
;MENEEGKKGMFRAYQVAQEMIKDRLEDVDEEAAKEMGEVAGNEVIVARGAYDFIERVFSKMDMPHKVVDPSAFEAFGPSPEQIVFLNCPGKVDKEGVRNLRNFVEKGGFLFTTDWALKHVIEPGFPGTLRYNGRATGDEVVRVEIDAKEDPFVAPAAAAAAAASRLCW
;
A
#
# COMPACT_ATOMS: atom_id res chain seq x y z
N MET A 1 16.49 -23.77 -2.69
CA MET A 1 17.39 -22.94 -3.53
C MET A 1 16.47 -22.20 -4.49
N GLU A 2 16.23 -20.93 -4.26
CA GLU A 2 15.51 -20.09 -5.24
C GLU A 2 16.38 -19.97 -6.49
N ASN A 3 15.81 -20.29 -7.63
CA ASN A 3 16.48 -20.27 -8.91
C ASN A 3 16.92 -18.83 -9.25
N GLU A 4 18.21 -18.60 -9.48
CA GLU A 4 18.73 -17.27 -9.85
C GLU A 4 18.09 -16.69 -11.12
N GLU A 5 17.68 -17.54 -12.05
CA GLU A 5 16.95 -17.13 -13.26
C GLU A 5 15.57 -16.56 -12.93
N GLY A 6 14.85 -17.16 -11.96
CA GLY A 6 13.58 -16.64 -11.49
C GLY A 6 13.72 -15.26 -10.84
N LYS A 7 14.79 -15.04 -10.05
CA LYS A 7 15.09 -13.73 -9.47
C LYS A 7 15.40 -12.67 -10.53
N LYS A 8 16.17 -13.02 -11.54
CA LYS A 8 16.48 -12.11 -12.68
C LYS A 8 15.22 -11.78 -13.48
N GLY A 9 14.37 -12.77 -13.75
CA GLY A 9 13.10 -12.57 -14.45
C GLY A 9 12.16 -11.66 -13.69
N MET A 10 12.02 -11.87 -12.39
CA MET A 10 11.21 -11.02 -11.53
C MET A 10 11.76 -9.58 -11.44
N PHE A 11 13.08 -9.42 -11.31
CA PHE A 11 13.71 -8.11 -11.31
C PHE A 11 13.43 -7.33 -12.61
N ARG A 12 13.56 -8.01 -13.77
CA ARG A 12 13.25 -7.40 -15.07
C ARG A 12 11.77 -7.04 -15.20
N ALA A 13 10.87 -7.88 -14.70
CA ALA A 13 9.44 -7.58 -14.69
C ALA A 13 9.13 -6.32 -13.86
N TYR A 14 9.77 -6.14 -12.71
CA TYR A 14 9.64 -4.92 -11.92
C TYR A 14 10.19 -3.68 -12.64
N GLN A 15 11.31 -3.80 -13.36
CA GLN A 15 11.85 -2.67 -14.12
C GLN A 15 10.89 -2.24 -15.23
N VAL A 16 10.37 -3.20 -16.02
CA VAL A 16 9.41 -2.90 -17.08
C VAL A 16 8.13 -2.29 -16.52
N ALA A 17 7.62 -2.82 -15.39
CA ALA A 17 6.45 -2.28 -14.74
C ALA A 17 6.69 -0.84 -14.24
N GLN A 18 7.87 -0.55 -13.71
CA GLN A 18 8.27 0.80 -13.28
C GLN A 18 8.25 1.79 -14.44
N GLU A 19 8.90 1.45 -15.56
CA GLU A 19 8.92 2.29 -16.76
C GLU A 19 7.50 2.57 -17.25
N MET A 20 6.69 1.53 -17.40
CA MET A 20 5.30 1.66 -17.82
C MET A 20 4.43 2.52 -16.88
N ILE A 21 4.66 2.42 -15.56
CA ILE A 21 3.90 3.21 -14.58
C ILE A 21 4.34 4.68 -14.65
N LYS A 22 5.64 4.96 -14.72
CA LYS A 22 6.17 6.33 -14.86
C LYS A 22 5.66 6.99 -16.13
N ASP A 23 5.83 6.34 -17.29
CA ASP A 23 5.34 6.85 -18.58
C ASP A 23 3.84 7.13 -18.54
N ARG A 24 3.08 6.18 -17.98
CA ARG A 24 1.63 6.34 -17.90
C ARG A 24 1.21 7.44 -16.92
N LEU A 25 1.90 7.61 -15.81
CA LEU A 25 1.61 8.66 -14.84
C LEU A 25 1.90 10.04 -15.45
N GLU A 26 3.04 10.19 -16.15
CA GLU A 26 3.39 11.40 -16.88
C GLU A 26 2.34 11.73 -17.97
N ASP A 27 1.86 10.72 -18.72
CA ASP A 27 0.85 10.90 -19.77
C ASP A 27 -0.54 11.27 -19.23
N VAL A 28 -0.90 10.81 -18.04
CA VAL A 28 -2.26 10.94 -17.46
C VAL A 28 -2.34 12.10 -16.47
N ASP A 29 -1.28 12.32 -15.70
CA ASP A 29 -1.20 13.31 -14.65
C ASP A 29 0.26 13.73 -14.38
N GLU A 30 0.74 14.67 -15.19
CA GLU A 30 2.11 15.21 -15.09
C GLU A 30 2.36 15.89 -13.73
N GLU A 31 1.32 16.51 -13.14
CA GLU A 31 1.43 17.16 -11.83
C GLU A 31 1.64 16.13 -10.72
N ALA A 32 0.87 15.04 -10.69
CA ALA A 32 1.05 13.95 -9.76
C ALA A 32 2.41 13.25 -9.91
N ALA A 33 2.90 13.09 -11.14
CA ALA A 33 4.23 12.54 -11.40
C ALA A 33 5.33 13.41 -10.79
N LYS A 34 5.20 14.73 -10.93
CA LYS A 34 6.13 15.71 -10.35
C LYS A 34 6.05 15.71 -8.83
N GLU A 35 4.85 15.77 -8.25
CA GLU A 35 4.64 15.74 -6.80
C GLU A 35 5.21 14.48 -6.17
N MET A 36 5.06 13.33 -6.82
CA MET A 36 5.64 12.07 -6.34
C MET A 36 7.18 12.14 -6.22
N GLY A 37 7.84 12.88 -7.11
CA GLY A 37 9.29 13.11 -7.05
C GLY A 37 9.72 14.10 -5.95
N GLU A 38 8.80 14.94 -5.47
CA GLU A 38 9.05 15.96 -4.45
C GLU A 38 8.74 15.47 -3.02
N VAL A 39 8.16 14.26 -2.85
CA VAL A 39 7.85 13.68 -1.54
C VAL A 39 9.11 13.58 -0.68
N ALA A 40 9.07 14.13 0.54
CA ALA A 40 10.17 14.01 1.48
C ALA A 40 10.26 12.58 2.06
N GLY A 41 11.49 12.08 2.23
CA GLY A 41 11.73 10.69 2.65
C GLY A 41 11.19 10.31 4.03
N ASN A 42 10.67 11.25 4.81
CA ASN A 42 10.03 11.05 6.11
C ASN A 42 8.50 11.20 6.06
N GLU A 43 7.92 11.54 4.91
CA GLU A 43 6.46 11.70 4.75
C GLU A 43 5.78 10.36 4.54
N VAL A 44 6.45 9.42 3.88
CA VAL A 44 5.94 8.07 3.67
C VAL A 44 6.65 7.09 4.60
N ILE A 45 5.88 6.45 5.47
CA ILE A 45 6.36 5.42 6.39
C ILE A 45 5.82 4.07 5.93
N VAL A 46 6.71 3.10 5.78
CA VAL A 46 6.33 1.72 5.47
C VAL A 46 6.68 0.82 6.64
N ALA A 47 5.68 0.23 7.28
CA ALA A 47 5.88 -0.82 8.25
C ALA A 47 6.16 -2.15 7.54
N ARG A 48 7.30 -2.74 7.85
CA ARG A 48 7.78 -3.98 7.23
C ARG A 48 6.79 -5.12 7.41
N GLY A 49 6.55 -5.85 6.34
CA GLY A 49 5.74 -7.07 6.34
C GLY A 49 6.57 -8.35 6.25
N ALA A 50 5.85 -9.48 6.26
CA ALA A 50 6.42 -10.80 6.04
C ALA A 50 5.96 -11.42 4.71
N TYR A 51 4.83 -10.96 4.16
CA TYR A 51 4.19 -11.57 2.99
C TYR A 51 4.06 -10.61 1.82
N ASP A 52 4.03 -9.31 2.06
CA ASP A 52 4.04 -8.26 1.05
C ASP A 52 5.13 -7.22 1.34
N PHE A 53 5.55 -6.50 0.31
CA PHE A 53 6.77 -5.68 0.33
C PHE A 53 6.58 -4.42 -0.50
N ILE A 54 5.64 -3.53 -0.10
CA ILE A 54 5.36 -2.30 -0.83
C ILE A 54 6.58 -1.37 -0.90
N GLU A 55 7.48 -1.46 0.09
CA GLU A 55 8.75 -0.73 0.09
C GLU A 55 9.62 -1.06 -1.12
N ARG A 56 9.48 -2.27 -1.67
CA ARG A 56 10.19 -2.65 -2.90
C ARG A 56 9.61 -1.95 -4.13
N VAL A 57 8.31 -1.75 -4.14
CA VAL A 57 7.63 -1.01 -5.22
C VAL A 57 8.09 0.45 -5.16
N PHE A 58 8.02 1.09 -4.00
CA PHE A 58 8.45 2.47 -3.81
C PHE A 58 9.94 2.66 -4.16
N SER A 59 10.80 1.73 -3.72
CA SER A 59 12.23 1.77 -4.07
C SER A 59 12.46 1.65 -5.59
N LYS A 60 11.60 0.90 -6.30
CA LYS A 60 11.69 0.78 -7.76
C LYS A 60 11.14 2.00 -8.49
N MET A 61 10.21 2.70 -7.89
CA MET A 61 9.66 3.95 -8.42
C MET A 61 10.49 5.19 -8.03
N ASP A 62 11.63 4.99 -7.36
CA ASP A 62 12.46 6.05 -6.79
C ASP A 62 11.68 6.98 -5.83
N MET A 63 10.59 6.47 -5.25
CA MET A 63 9.76 7.20 -4.31
C MET A 63 10.40 7.19 -2.93
N PRO A 64 10.72 8.35 -2.35
CA PRO A 64 11.31 8.43 -1.03
C PRO A 64 10.38 7.87 0.04
N HIS A 65 10.89 6.98 0.91
CA HIS A 65 10.12 6.40 1.99
C HIS A 65 11.03 5.93 3.13
N LYS A 66 10.46 5.84 4.33
CA LYS A 66 11.14 5.31 5.52
C LYS A 66 10.56 3.96 5.89
N VAL A 67 11.41 2.92 5.93
CA VAL A 67 10.99 1.59 6.38
C VAL A 67 11.22 1.46 7.88
N VAL A 68 10.19 1.02 8.61
CA VAL A 68 10.24 0.79 10.06
C VAL A 68 9.79 -0.64 10.39
N ASP A 69 10.17 -1.14 11.56
CA ASP A 69 9.57 -2.33 12.13
C ASP A 69 8.19 -1.99 12.68
N PRO A 70 7.16 -2.87 12.56
CA PRO A 70 5.85 -2.61 13.14
C PRO A 70 5.85 -2.28 14.63
N SER A 71 6.81 -2.81 15.41
CA SER A 71 6.97 -2.50 16.84
C SER A 71 7.36 -1.03 17.10
N ALA A 72 7.86 -0.32 16.10
CA ALA A 72 8.19 1.09 16.28
C ALA A 72 6.96 1.93 16.67
N PHE A 73 5.75 1.53 16.25
CA PHE A 73 4.51 2.24 16.59
C PHE A 73 4.14 2.18 18.08
N GLU A 74 4.76 1.28 18.86
CA GLU A 74 4.63 1.27 20.33
C GLU A 74 5.24 2.53 20.96
N ALA A 75 6.38 2.94 20.39
CA ALA A 75 7.17 4.05 20.95
C ALA A 75 6.82 5.41 20.36
N PHE A 76 6.22 5.46 19.18
CA PHE A 76 5.85 6.73 18.55
C PHE A 76 4.55 6.63 17.75
N GLY A 77 3.81 7.76 17.71
CA GLY A 77 2.71 7.97 16.77
C GLY A 77 3.21 8.76 15.55
N PRO A 78 2.84 8.36 14.31
CA PRO A 78 3.13 9.16 13.13
C PRO A 78 2.49 10.56 13.21
N SER A 79 3.10 11.54 12.51
CA SER A 79 2.51 12.87 12.32
C SER A 79 1.34 12.79 11.32
N PRO A 80 0.26 13.59 11.50
CA PRO A 80 -0.90 13.57 10.60
C PRO A 80 -0.57 13.87 9.13
N GLU A 81 0.52 14.56 8.88
CA GLU A 81 1.00 14.88 7.53
C GLU A 81 1.67 13.70 6.83
N GLN A 82 1.91 12.61 7.56
CA GLN A 82 2.55 11.42 7.02
C GLN A 82 1.53 10.43 6.44
N ILE A 83 1.99 9.60 5.53
CA ILE A 83 1.25 8.44 5.03
C ILE A 83 1.90 7.19 5.59
N VAL A 84 1.11 6.31 6.17
CA VAL A 84 1.59 5.03 6.71
C VAL A 84 1.06 3.86 5.88
N PHE A 85 1.98 3.06 5.36
CA PHE A 85 1.70 1.77 4.73
C PHE A 85 2.07 0.66 5.72
N LEU A 86 1.11 -0.18 6.03
CA LEU A 86 1.29 -1.31 6.93
C LEU A 86 1.13 -2.62 6.18
N ASN A 87 2.25 -3.24 5.87
CA ASN A 87 2.32 -4.53 5.16
C ASN A 87 1.79 -5.69 6.01
N CYS A 88 1.32 -6.74 5.32
CA CYS A 88 0.87 -7.98 5.94
C CYS A 88 2.03 -8.70 6.70
N PRO A 89 1.80 -9.16 7.93
CA PRO A 89 0.51 -9.33 8.63
C PRO A 89 0.09 -8.16 9.52
N GLY A 90 0.84 -7.06 9.55
CA GLY A 90 0.49 -5.89 10.35
C GLY A 90 0.45 -6.17 11.86
N LYS A 91 1.36 -7.01 12.36
CA LYS A 91 1.43 -7.33 13.80
C LYS A 91 2.00 -6.16 14.57
N VAL A 92 1.09 -5.33 15.04
CA VAL A 92 1.34 -4.18 15.93
C VAL A 92 0.72 -4.53 17.28
N ASP A 93 1.34 -4.15 18.36
CA ASP A 93 0.79 -4.34 19.69
C ASP A 93 -0.38 -3.39 20.01
N LYS A 94 -0.98 -3.51 21.18
CA LYS A 94 -2.13 -2.69 21.57
C LYS A 94 -1.80 -1.20 21.64
N GLU A 95 -0.59 -0.84 22.07
CA GLU A 95 -0.14 0.54 22.16
C GLU A 95 0.06 1.13 20.77
N GLY A 96 0.74 0.39 19.89
CA GLY A 96 0.92 0.78 18.50
C GLY A 96 -0.40 0.93 17.75
N VAL A 97 -1.37 0.02 17.96
CA VAL A 97 -2.74 0.15 17.41
C VAL A 97 -3.39 1.44 17.88
N ARG A 98 -3.24 1.79 19.18
CA ARG A 98 -3.77 3.05 19.73
C ARG A 98 -3.10 4.27 19.08
N ASN A 99 -1.79 4.22 18.88
CA ASN A 99 -1.04 5.30 18.24
C ASN A 99 -1.42 5.48 16.77
N LEU A 100 -1.61 4.38 16.03
CA LEU A 100 -2.11 4.41 14.66
C LEU A 100 -3.55 4.94 14.58
N ARG A 101 -4.40 4.57 15.53
CA ARG A 101 -5.75 5.14 15.62
C ARG A 101 -5.71 6.65 15.85
N ASN A 102 -4.96 7.12 16.84
CA ASN A 102 -4.80 8.54 17.11
C ASN A 102 -4.24 9.32 15.91
N PHE A 103 -3.35 8.70 15.15
CA PHE A 103 -2.82 9.23 13.91
C PHE A 103 -3.92 9.46 12.87
N VAL A 104 -4.77 8.45 12.61
CA VAL A 104 -5.89 8.56 11.67
C VAL A 104 -6.95 9.55 12.16
N GLU A 105 -7.28 9.55 13.47
CA GLU A 105 -8.23 10.51 14.06
C GLU A 105 -7.77 11.98 13.93
N LYS A 106 -6.47 12.21 13.77
CA LYS A 106 -5.88 13.53 13.50
C LYS A 106 -5.76 13.87 12.02
N GLY A 107 -6.27 13.02 11.13
CA GLY A 107 -6.27 13.24 9.68
C GLY A 107 -5.14 12.51 8.92
N GLY A 108 -4.33 11.69 9.60
CA GLY A 108 -3.30 10.88 8.95
C GLY A 108 -3.89 9.77 8.08
N PHE A 109 -3.15 9.39 7.03
CA PHE A 109 -3.56 8.36 6.09
C PHE A 109 -2.89 7.02 6.38
N LEU A 110 -3.69 5.99 6.68
CA LEU A 110 -3.24 4.63 6.95
C LEU A 110 -3.73 3.68 5.85
N PHE A 111 -2.79 3.12 5.11
CA PHE A 111 -3.04 2.04 4.16
C PHE A 111 -2.61 0.70 4.77
N THR A 112 -3.49 -0.30 4.69
CA THR A 112 -3.22 -1.64 5.24
C THR A 112 -3.51 -2.73 4.21
N THR A 113 -2.77 -3.82 4.30
CA THR A 113 -2.96 -4.99 3.42
C THR A 113 -3.34 -6.22 4.22
N ASP A 114 -4.18 -7.08 3.62
CA ASP A 114 -4.53 -8.44 4.03
C ASP A 114 -4.76 -8.61 5.55
N TRP A 115 -3.92 -9.34 6.27
CA TRP A 115 -4.10 -9.66 7.69
C TRP A 115 -4.00 -8.46 8.64
N ALA A 116 -3.52 -7.32 8.20
CA ALA A 116 -3.58 -6.09 8.99
C ALA A 116 -5.04 -5.67 9.29
N LEU A 117 -6.01 -6.11 8.46
CA LEU A 117 -7.43 -5.99 8.77
C LEU A 117 -7.75 -6.54 10.17
N LYS A 118 -7.28 -7.76 10.49
CA LYS A 118 -7.53 -8.42 11.77
C LYS A 118 -6.69 -7.86 12.90
N HIS A 119 -5.44 -7.50 12.61
CA HIS A 119 -4.50 -7.11 13.65
C HIS A 119 -4.56 -5.64 14.03
N VAL A 120 -4.98 -4.76 13.11
CA VAL A 120 -4.99 -3.32 13.31
C VAL A 120 -6.37 -2.71 13.08
N ILE A 121 -7.03 -3.01 11.95
CA ILE A 121 -8.29 -2.34 11.62
C ILE A 121 -9.43 -2.77 12.55
N GLU A 122 -9.62 -4.06 12.74
CA GLU A 122 -10.69 -4.58 13.61
C GLU A 122 -10.56 -4.08 15.07
N PRO A 123 -9.38 -4.15 15.74
CA PRO A 123 -9.24 -3.66 17.11
C PRO A 123 -9.10 -2.14 17.23
N GLY A 124 -8.49 -1.47 16.25
CA GLY A 124 -8.24 -0.03 16.29
C GLY A 124 -9.40 0.82 15.82
N PHE A 125 -10.20 0.31 14.88
CA PHE A 125 -11.29 1.04 14.21
C PHE A 125 -12.60 0.24 14.26
N PRO A 126 -13.15 0.00 15.47
CA PRO A 126 -14.32 -0.85 15.64
C PRO A 126 -15.52 -0.31 14.87
N GLY A 127 -16.22 -1.20 14.16
CA GLY A 127 -17.40 -0.86 13.37
C GLY A 127 -17.11 -0.51 11.91
N THR A 128 -15.86 -0.36 11.48
CA THR A 128 -15.51 -0.13 10.08
C THR A 128 -15.47 -1.42 9.28
N LEU A 129 -14.60 -2.35 9.67
CA LEU A 129 -14.44 -3.65 9.04
C LEU A 129 -14.33 -4.74 10.10
N ARG A 130 -14.68 -5.96 9.72
CA ARG A 130 -14.59 -7.13 10.59
C ARG A 130 -14.13 -8.35 9.80
N TYR A 131 -13.15 -9.07 10.38
CA TYR A 131 -12.76 -10.36 9.86
C TYR A 131 -13.89 -11.38 10.04
N ASN A 132 -14.26 -12.09 8.97
CA ASN A 132 -15.38 -13.04 8.98
C ASN A 132 -15.03 -14.41 9.59
N GLY A 133 -13.79 -14.60 10.05
CA GLY A 133 -13.32 -15.85 10.65
C GLY A 133 -12.94 -16.93 9.64
N ARG A 134 -12.96 -16.65 8.34
CA ARG A 134 -12.67 -17.62 7.28
C ARG A 134 -11.39 -17.20 6.55
N ALA A 135 -10.42 -18.11 6.47
CA ALA A 135 -9.31 -17.99 5.55
C ALA A 135 -9.72 -18.58 4.19
N THR A 136 -9.34 -17.90 3.12
CA THR A 136 -9.47 -18.41 1.75
C THR A 136 -8.10 -18.86 1.25
N GLY A 137 -8.08 -19.73 0.22
CA GLY A 137 -6.87 -19.99 -0.55
C GLY A 137 -6.55 -18.83 -1.50
N ASP A 138 -5.44 -18.94 -2.20
CA ASP A 138 -5.08 -18.00 -3.26
C ASP A 138 -6.03 -18.17 -4.44
N GLU A 139 -6.76 -17.13 -4.78
CA GLU A 139 -7.74 -17.13 -5.86
C GLU A 139 -7.65 -15.83 -6.66
N VAL A 140 -7.93 -15.93 -7.96
CA VAL A 140 -8.15 -14.76 -8.80
C VAL A 140 -9.60 -14.30 -8.61
N VAL A 141 -9.76 -13.12 -8.06
CA VAL A 141 -11.07 -12.54 -7.78
C VAL A 141 -11.38 -11.37 -8.69
N ARG A 142 -12.64 -11.21 -9.06
CA ARG A 142 -13.11 -9.99 -9.72
C ARG A 142 -13.30 -8.91 -8.67
N VAL A 143 -12.67 -7.76 -8.89
CA VAL A 143 -12.82 -6.58 -8.05
C VAL A 143 -13.77 -5.60 -8.73
N GLU A 144 -14.77 -5.12 -8.01
CA GLU A 144 -15.64 -4.02 -8.42
C GLU A 144 -15.39 -2.82 -7.51
N ILE A 145 -15.21 -1.65 -8.11
CA ILE A 145 -14.93 -0.41 -7.39
C ILE A 145 -16.22 0.39 -7.36
N ASP A 146 -16.83 0.49 -6.18
CA ASP A 146 -18.10 1.20 -5.99
C ASP A 146 -17.92 2.72 -6.00
N ALA A 147 -16.90 3.22 -5.29
CA ALA A 147 -16.61 4.65 -5.16
C ALA A 147 -15.65 5.14 -6.25
N LYS A 148 -16.11 5.13 -7.52
CA LYS A 148 -15.26 5.49 -8.68
C LYS A 148 -14.77 6.93 -8.68
N GLU A 149 -15.45 7.81 -7.96
CA GLU A 149 -15.11 9.24 -7.81
C GLU A 149 -14.17 9.51 -6.61
N ASP A 150 -13.90 8.49 -5.78
CA ASP A 150 -12.96 8.62 -4.67
C ASP A 150 -11.54 8.79 -5.23
N PRO A 151 -10.80 9.85 -4.86
CA PRO A 151 -9.49 10.16 -5.42
C PRO A 151 -8.45 9.03 -5.22
N PHE A 152 -8.59 8.22 -4.18
CA PHE A 152 -7.67 7.10 -3.93
C PHE A 152 -7.93 5.87 -4.81
N VAL A 153 -9.17 5.65 -5.26
CA VAL A 153 -9.51 4.49 -6.10
C VAL A 153 -9.84 4.83 -7.55
N ALA A 154 -10.06 6.10 -7.86
CA ALA A 154 -10.35 6.56 -9.22
C ALA A 154 -9.29 6.12 -10.25
N PRO A 155 -7.97 6.22 -9.98
CA PRO A 155 -6.95 5.75 -10.91
C PRO A 155 -7.03 4.24 -11.18
N ALA A 156 -7.31 3.44 -10.14
CA ALA A 156 -7.49 1.99 -10.29
C ALA A 156 -8.75 1.64 -11.07
N ALA A 157 -9.85 2.38 -10.88
CA ALA A 157 -11.09 2.23 -11.64
C ALA A 157 -10.89 2.52 -13.12
N ALA A 158 -10.16 3.59 -13.45
CA ALA A 158 -9.82 3.95 -14.83
C ALA A 158 -8.93 2.89 -15.50
N ALA A 159 -7.94 2.35 -14.76
CA ALA A 159 -7.07 1.27 -15.22
C ALA A 159 -7.85 -0.02 -15.51
N ALA A 160 -8.76 -0.43 -14.63
CA ALA A 160 -9.60 -1.60 -14.81
C ALA A 160 -10.53 -1.45 -16.04
N ALA A 161 -11.11 -0.27 -16.24
CA ALA A 161 -11.95 0.03 -17.41
C ALA A 161 -11.15 0.02 -18.73
N ALA A 162 -9.90 0.47 -18.72
CA ALA A 162 -9.01 0.42 -19.89
C ALA A 162 -8.60 -1.03 -20.22
N ALA A 163 -8.25 -1.85 -19.23
CA ALA A 163 -7.88 -3.24 -19.41
C ALA A 163 -9.03 -4.08 -19.98
N SER A 164 -10.27 -3.81 -19.60
CA SER A 164 -11.45 -4.51 -20.12
C SER A 164 -11.74 -4.23 -21.61
N ARG A 165 -11.18 -3.16 -22.20
CA ARG A 165 -11.31 -2.81 -23.62
C ARG A 165 -10.25 -3.47 -24.51
N LEU A 166 -9.22 -4.05 -23.92
CA LEU A 166 -8.12 -4.71 -24.66
C LEU A 166 -8.32 -6.23 -24.81
N CYS A 167 -9.35 -6.80 -24.22
CA CYS A 167 -9.73 -8.21 -24.36
C CYS A 167 -10.83 -8.35 -25.43
N TRP A 168 -10.46 -8.19 -26.73
CA TRP A 168 -11.22 -8.63 -27.91
C TRP A 168 -10.26 -9.16 -28.97
#